data_792b5b55b6593894202a5a38cd43119f
#
_entry.id   792b5b55b6593894202a5a38cd43119f
#
_cell.length_a   1.000
_cell.length_b   1.000
_cell.length_c   1.000
_cell.angle_alpha   90.00
_cell.angle_beta   90.00
_cell.angle_gamma   90.00
#
_symmetry.space_group_name_H-M   'P 1'
#
loop_
_entity.id
_entity.type
_entity.pdbx_description
1 polymer ?
#
loop_
_entity_poly.entity_id
_entity_poly.type
_entity_poly.pdbx_seq_one_letter_code
_entity_poly.pdbx_strand_id
1 'polypeptide(L)'
;SRTDAIENFFRDFPLQDDGAVTFKTGSSGGASIGRMYDGRGLLISTNVGIYETPSDVLKYDTAFAIKKSNVIHNDRIPMIGMGSSTFVTNKKLSGVFKLTAGSNDFDLKTIEVSIFSGHLFEKHDIVSWVIQDDGTQILWCVREDGVLLGFSYQEDQELQSWSRHDTQGGKFKSVQVYKKPGQADLLLAVIERNGLNY
;
A
#
# COMPACT_ATOMS: atom_id res chain seq x y z
N SER A 1 -27.68 2.36 -21.94
CA SER A 1 -27.24 1.60 -20.75
C SER A 1 -26.52 2.57 -19.83
N ARG A 2 -26.81 2.48 -18.53
CA ARG A 2 -26.24 3.38 -17.52
C ARG A 2 -24.81 3.02 -17.10
N THR A 3 -24.29 1.92 -17.62
CA THR A 3 -22.92 1.42 -17.31
C THR A 3 -21.81 2.40 -17.71
N ASP A 4 -22.10 3.35 -18.61
CA ASP A 4 -21.14 4.37 -19.03
C ASP A 4 -21.20 5.67 -18.19
N ALA A 5 -22.09 5.73 -17.20
CA ALA A 5 -22.22 6.89 -16.33
C ALA A 5 -21.23 6.81 -15.17
N ILE A 6 -20.11 7.52 -15.28
CA ILE A 6 -19.05 7.62 -14.26
C ILE A 6 -19.58 8.19 -12.91
N GLU A 7 -20.72 8.86 -12.93
CA GLU A 7 -21.30 9.56 -11.77
C GLU A 7 -22.73 9.10 -11.44
N ASN A 8 -23.01 7.79 -11.47
CA ASN A 8 -24.33 7.30 -11.07
C ASN A 8 -24.39 7.08 -9.53
N PHE A 9 -24.83 8.12 -8.82
CA PHE A 9 -25.04 8.06 -7.37
C PHE A 9 -26.48 7.71 -6.96
N PHE A 10 -27.34 7.41 -7.92
CA PHE A 10 -28.74 7.08 -7.65
C PHE A 10 -28.91 5.59 -7.34
N ARG A 11 -29.63 5.32 -6.27
CA ARG A 11 -30.03 3.98 -5.91
C ARG A 11 -31.41 3.71 -6.54
N ASP A 12 -31.41 2.93 -7.61
CA ASP A 12 -32.63 2.58 -8.31
C ASP A 12 -33.43 1.48 -7.59
N PHE A 13 -34.74 1.50 -7.76
CA PHE A 13 -35.61 0.41 -7.33
C PHE A 13 -36.48 -0.04 -8.52
N PRO A 14 -36.47 -1.35 -8.91
CA PRO A 14 -35.66 -2.42 -8.34
C PRO A 14 -34.16 -2.19 -8.54
N LEU A 15 -33.35 -2.71 -7.60
CA LEU A 15 -31.90 -2.57 -7.61
C LEU A 15 -31.31 -3.15 -8.91
N GLN A 16 -30.46 -2.39 -9.56
CA GLN A 16 -29.75 -2.77 -10.80
C GLN A 16 -28.26 -2.89 -10.54
N ASP A 17 -27.55 -3.72 -11.33
CA ASP A 17 -26.12 -3.98 -11.17
C ASP A 17 -25.25 -2.72 -11.38
N ASP A 18 -25.77 -1.71 -12.09
CA ASP A 18 -25.12 -0.43 -12.35
C ASP A 18 -25.58 0.69 -11.39
N GLY A 19 -26.37 0.38 -10.39
CA GLY A 19 -26.85 1.31 -9.38
C GLY A 19 -25.78 1.63 -8.32
N ALA A 20 -26.02 2.72 -7.57
CA ALA A 20 -25.17 3.07 -6.44
C ALA A 20 -25.20 1.98 -5.36
N VAL A 21 -24.03 1.54 -4.92
CA VAL A 21 -23.87 0.51 -3.89
C VAL A 21 -23.49 1.14 -2.56
N THR A 22 -24.22 0.76 -1.50
CA THR A 22 -23.88 1.14 -0.13
C THR A 22 -23.71 -0.12 0.70
N PHE A 23 -22.57 -0.30 1.33
CA PHE A 23 -22.33 -1.40 2.25
C PHE A 23 -21.80 -0.90 3.59
N LYS A 24 -22.05 -1.67 4.64
CA LYS A 24 -21.52 -1.38 5.97
C LYS A 24 -20.35 -2.32 6.27
N THR A 25 -19.27 -1.75 6.78
CA THR A 25 -18.21 -2.55 7.39
C THR A 25 -18.75 -3.14 8.69
N GLY A 26 -18.56 -4.44 8.91
CA GLY A 26 -19.14 -5.17 10.07
C GLY A 26 -18.52 -4.83 11.42
N SER A 27 -18.03 -3.59 11.64
CA SER A 27 -17.49 -3.16 12.92
C SER A 27 -18.56 -2.48 13.76
N SER A 28 -18.73 -2.94 14.99
CA SER A 28 -19.70 -2.40 15.95
C SER A 28 -19.39 -0.99 16.47
N GLY A 29 -18.25 -0.42 16.12
CA GLY A 29 -17.75 0.86 16.66
C GLY A 29 -17.61 2.01 15.66
N GLY A 30 -18.13 1.89 14.44
CA GLY A 30 -17.93 2.89 13.39
C GLY A 30 -16.49 2.92 12.87
N ALA A 31 -16.27 2.42 11.66
CA ALA A 31 -14.97 2.49 11.00
C ALA A 31 -14.88 3.78 10.18
N SER A 32 -13.83 4.57 10.40
CA SER A 32 -13.49 5.67 9.51
C SER A 32 -12.57 5.17 8.40
N ILE A 33 -12.90 5.51 7.15
CA ILE A 33 -12.09 5.17 5.98
C ILE A 33 -10.92 6.14 5.93
N GLY A 34 -9.72 5.60 5.86
CA GLY A 34 -8.48 6.35 5.68
C GLY A 34 -8.08 6.44 4.22
N ARG A 35 -7.82 5.28 3.60
CA ARG A 35 -7.41 5.19 2.20
C ARG A 35 -8.11 4.03 1.49
N MET A 36 -8.22 4.18 0.18
CA MET A 36 -8.60 3.11 -0.74
C MET A 36 -7.44 2.84 -1.69
N TYR A 37 -7.28 1.58 -2.07
CA TYR A 37 -6.26 1.14 -3.00
C TYR A 37 -6.86 0.07 -3.93
N ASP A 38 -6.65 0.25 -5.21
CA ASP A 38 -7.04 -0.69 -6.25
C ASP A 38 -5.94 -1.75 -6.40
N GLY A 39 -6.18 -2.92 -5.84
CA GLY A 39 -5.29 -4.07 -5.90
C GLY A 39 -5.94 -5.21 -6.69
N ARG A 40 -5.92 -6.43 -6.15
CA ARG A 40 -6.69 -7.56 -6.69
C ARG A 40 -8.22 -7.35 -6.55
N GLY A 41 -8.61 -6.65 -5.51
CA GLY A 41 -9.92 -6.10 -5.23
C GLY A 41 -9.72 -4.75 -4.57
N LEU A 42 -10.79 -4.03 -4.29
CA LEU A 42 -10.68 -2.75 -3.61
C LEU A 42 -10.30 -2.96 -2.15
N LEU A 43 -9.08 -2.57 -1.78
CA LEU A 43 -8.61 -2.54 -0.41
C LEU A 43 -9.01 -1.23 0.25
N ILE A 44 -9.61 -1.32 1.43
CA ILE A 44 -10.11 -0.18 2.21
C ILE A 44 -9.41 -0.19 3.56
N SER A 45 -8.54 0.78 3.79
CA SER A 45 -7.91 1.02 5.08
C SER A 45 -8.88 1.75 6.00
N THR A 46 -8.96 1.29 7.23
CA THR A 46 -9.77 1.90 8.27
C THR A 46 -9.00 2.01 9.59
N ASN A 47 -9.55 2.76 10.52
CA ASN A 47 -9.01 2.87 11.90
C ASN A 47 -9.09 1.56 12.72
N VAL A 48 -9.71 0.50 12.19
CA VAL A 48 -9.88 -0.80 12.86
C VAL A 48 -9.27 -1.96 12.08
N GLY A 49 -8.70 -1.71 10.92
CA GLY A 49 -8.03 -2.70 10.08
C GLY A 49 -8.24 -2.49 8.59
N ILE A 50 -7.82 -3.44 7.78
CA ILE A 50 -7.94 -3.41 6.33
C ILE A 50 -9.07 -4.34 5.90
N TYR A 51 -9.94 -3.82 5.04
CA TYR A 51 -11.05 -4.55 4.42
C TYR A 51 -10.76 -4.71 2.93
N GLU A 52 -11.29 -5.76 2.34
CA GLU A 52 -11.23 -6.04 0.91
C GLU A 52 -12.62 -6.37 0.38
N THR A 53 -12.93 -5.88 -0.81
CA THR A 53 -14.11 -6.35 -1.55
C THR A 53 -13.73 -7.63 -2.29
N PRO A 54 -14.58 -8.66 -2.26
CA PRO A 54 -14.22 -9.97 -2.80
C PRO A 54 -14.32 -10.07 -4.33
N SER A 55 -14.66 -9.00 -5.03
CA SER A 55 -14.88 -9.02 -6.48
C SER A 55 -14.38 -7.75 -7.15
N ASP A 56 -13.84 -7.90 -8.35
CA ASP A 56 -13.47 -6.79 -9.24
C ASP A 56 -14.70 -6.01 -9.73
N VAL A 57 -15.88 -6.64 -9.65
CA VAL A 57 -17.15 -6.00 -10.01
C VAL A 57 -18.02 -5.87 -8.78
N LEU A 58 -18.26 -4.64 -8.36
CA LEU A 58 -19.16 -4.32 -7.28
C LEU A 58 -20.60 -4.37 -7.79
N LYS A 59 -21.32 -5.43 -7.42
CA LYS A 59 -22.77 -5.54 -7.63
C LYS A 59 -23.50 -5.35 -6.32
N TYR A 60 -24.74 -4.90 -6.36
CA TYR A 60 -25.51 -4.60 -5.17
C TYR A 60 -25.73 -5.81 -4.25
N ASP A 61 -25.79 -7.01 -4.80
CA ASP A 61 -26.00 -8.27 -4.09
C ASP A 61 -24.70 -8.90 -3.56
N THR A 62 -23.55 -8.51 -4.12
CA THR A 62 -22.23 -9.01 -3.74
C THR A 62 -21.32 -7.94 -3.14
N ALA A 63 -21.82 -6.70 -3.05
CA ALA A 63 -21.05 -5.56 -2.56
C ALA A 63 -20.94 -5.59 -1.03
N PHE A 64 -19.97 -6.31 -0.55
CA PHE A 64 -19.61 -6.31 0.86
C PHE A 64 -18.08 -6.27 1.01
N ALA A 65 -17.61 -5.61 2.05
CA ALA A 65 -16.20 -5.59 2.39
C ALA A 65 -15.98 -6.49 3.61
N ILE A 66 -15.06 -7.43 3.47
CA ILE A 66 -14.67 -8.34 4.54
C ILE A 66 -13.40 -7.82 5.19
N LYS A 67 -13.37 -7.77 6.52
CA LYS A 67 -12.15 -7.45 7.25
C LYS A 67 -11.11 -8.55 7.02
N LYS A 68 -9.99 -8.20 6.46
CA LYS A 68 -8.94 -9.12 6.07
C LYS A 68 -7.72 -9.06 6.98
N SER A 69 -7.43 -7.89 7.57
CA SER A 69 -6.25 -7.70 8.38
C SER A 69 -6.54 -6.81 9.59
N ASN A 70 -5.90 -7.13 10.72
CA ASN A 70 -5.90 -6.29 11.92
C ASN A 70 -4.85 -5.18 11.87
N VAL A 71 -4.03 -5.14 10.84
CA VAL A 71 -3.08 -4.04 10.64
C VAL A 71 -3.85 -2.77 10.38
N ILE A 72 -3.62 -1.75 11.20
CA ILE A 72 -4.13 -0.41 11.00
C ILE A 72 -3.08 0.34 10.19
N HIS A 73 -3.38 0.58 8.93
CA HIS A 73 -2.48 1.31 8.04
C HIS A 73 -2.41 2.80 8.40
N ASN A 74 -1.24 3.41 8.23
CA ASN A 74 -1.10 4.86 8.42
C ASN A 74 -1.38 5.60 7.10
N ASP A 75 -2.34 6.52 7.15
CA ASP A 75 -2.82 7.23 5.95
C ASP A 75 -1.83 8.26 5.38
N ARG A 76 -0.72 8.55 6.07
CA ARG A 76 0.36 9.41 5.54
C ARG A 76 1.09 8.78 4.37
N ILE A 77 1.21 7.46 4.37
CA ILE A 77 1.94 6.69 3.36
C ILE A 77 0.91 5.97 2.48
N PRO A 78 0.97 6.04 1.15
CA PRO A 78 0.05 5.30 0.29
C PRO A 78 0.29 3.80 0.41
N MET A 79 -0.76 2.98 0.25
CA MET A 79 -0.58 1.56 -0.05
C MET A 79 0.08 1.42 -1.42
N ILE A 80 0.92 0.41 -1.62
CA ILE A 80 1.66 0.27 -2.86
C ILE A 80 1.73 -1.21 -3.28
N GLY A 81 1.45 -1.49 -4.55
CA GLY A 81 1.50 -2.85 -5.10
C GLY A 81 2.86 -3.19 -5.66
N MET A 82 3.33 -4.41 -5.42
CA MET A 82 4.55 -4.98 -5.99
C MET A 82 4.31 -6.46 -6.30
N GLY A 83 4.36 -6.81 -7.57
CA GLY A 83 3.96 -8.16 -8.02
C GLY A 83 2.50 -8.46 -7.67
N SER A 84 2.27 -9.62 -7.05
CA SER A 84 0.95 -10.06 -6.60
C SER A 84 0.55 -9.55 -5.20
N SER A 85 1.40 -8.74 -4.59
CA SER A 85 1.29 -8.32 -3.19
C SER A 85 1.09 -6.81 -3.03
N THR A 86 0.39 -6.41 -1.98
CA THR A 86 0.25 -5.01 -1.59
C THR A 86 1.02 -4.75 -0.30
N PHE A 87 1.81 -3.69 -0.28
CA PHE A 87 2.58 -3.29 0.89
C PHE A 87 1.90 -2.14 1.62
N VAL A 88 1.89 -2.24 2.94
CA VAL A 88 1.28 -1.28 3.85
C VAL A 88 2.20 -1.04 5.05
N THR A 89 2.10 0.12 5.66
CA THR A 89 2.75 0.41 6.94
C THR A 89 1.79 0.14 8.09
N ASN A 90 2.30 -0.02 9.31
CA ASN A 90 1.48 0.05 10.51
C ASN A 90 1.14 1.50 10.88
N LYS A 91 0.23 1.70 11.84
CA LYS A 91 -0.19 3.02 12.32
C LYS A 91 0.98 3.88 12.82
N LYS A 92 2.01 3.26 13.38
CA LYS A 92 3.20 3.92 13.92
C LYS A 92 4.28 4.22 12.88
N LEU A 93 4.09 3.82 11.61
CA LEU A 93 5.08 3.93 10.53
C LEU A 93 6.42 3.22 10.81
N SER A 94 6.44 2.30 11.76
CA SER A 94 7.61 1.58 12.26
C SER A 94 7.68 0.13 11.81
N GLY A 95 6.91 -0.25 10.81
CA GLY A 95 6.89 -1.61 10.26
C GLY A 95 6.24 -1.65 8.90
N VAL A 96 6.70 -2.58 8.08
CA VAL A 96 6.20 -2.84 6.73
C VAL A 96 5.56 -4.21 6.68
N PHE A 97 4.34 -4.27 6.16
CA PHE A 97 3.55 -5.48 6.04
C PHE A 97 3.22 -5.75 4.58
N LYS A 98 3.35 -7.00 4.20
CA LYS A 98 2.92 -7.54 2.92
C LYS A 98 1.54 -8.15 3.07
N LEU A 99 0.61 -7.73 2.22
CA LEU A 99 -0.71 -8.33 2.05
C LEU A 99 -0.68 -9.14 0.75
N THR A 100 -0.95 -10.42 0.83
CA THR A 100 -0.97 -11.32 -0.32
C THR A 100 -2.20 -12.22 -0.26
N ALA A 101 -2.60 -12.77 -1.40
CA ALA A 101 -3.69 -13.73 -1.44
C ALA A 101 -3.39 -14.93 -0.55
N GLY A 102 -4.36 -15.37 0.21
CA GLY A 102 -4.32 -16.61 0.95
C GLY A 102 -4.67 -17.82 0.07
N SER A 103 -4.91 -18.94 0.72
CA SER A 103 -5.25 -20.21 0.03
C SER A 103 -6.61 -20.19 -0.65
N ASN A 104 -7.50 -19.29 -0.23
CA ASN A 104 -8.85 -19.11 -0.77
C ASN A 104 -9.00 -17.66 -1.24
N ASP A 105 -9.90 -17.42 -2.20
CA ASP A 105 -10.19 -16.07 -2.73
C ASP A 105 -10.67 -15.08 -1.66
N PHE A 106 -11.15 -15.57 -0.53
CA PHE A 106 -11.62 -14.78 0.60
C PHE A 106 -10.58 -14.55 1.68
N ASP A 107 -9.37 -15.06 1.53
CA ASP A 107 -8.31 -14.96 2.53
C ASP A 107 -7.20 -14.02 2.08
N LEU A 108 -6.76 -13.15 2.98
CA LEU A 108 -5.65 -12.24 2.78
C LEU A 108 -4.60 -12.50 3.87
N LYS A 109 -3.48 -13.05 3.45
CA LYS A 109 -2.36 -13.30 4.35
C LYS A 109 -1.60 -12.00 4.60
N THR A 110 -1.42 -11.66 5.87
CA THR A 110 -0.63 -10.51 6.31
C THR A 110 0.69 -10.99 6.88
N ILE A 111 1.80 -10.52 6.32
CA ILE A 111 3.16 -10.91 6.72
C ILE A 111 3.94 -9.64 7.03
N GLU A 112 4.56 -9.56 8.19
CA GLU A 112 5.49 -8.48 8.51
C GLU A 112 6.85 -8.77 7.88
N VAL A 113 7.23 -7.97 6.88
CA VAL A 113 8.51 -8.12 6.16
C VAL A 113 9.65 -7.35 6.83
N SER A 114 9.36 -6.52 7.81
CA SER A 114 10.34 -5.80 8.62
C SER A 114 10.78 -6.54 9.88
N ILE A 115 10.17 -7.69 10.21
CA ILE A 115 10.33 -8.36 11.52
C ILE A 115 11.79 -8.70 11.85
N PHE A 116 12.57 -9.18 10.88
CA PHE A 116 13.99 -9.51 11.08
C PHE A 116 14.92 -8.30 10.98
N SER A 117 14.36 -7.14 10.60
CA SER A 117 15.09 -5.88 10.44
C SER A 117 14.51 -4.78 11.31
N GLY A 118 13.89 -5.14 12.44
CA GLY A 118 13.23 -4.21 13.36
C GLY A 118 14.12 -3.03 13.77
N HIS A 119 15.43 -3.28 13.97
CA HIS A 119 16.42 -2.24 14.29
C HIS A 119 16.48 -1.11 13.25
N LEU A 120 16.03 -1.34 12.01
CA LEU A 120 15.95 -0.30 10.97
C LEU A 120 14.71 0.58 11.12
N PHE A 121 13.70 0.16 11.87
CA PHE A 121 12.39 0.80 11.93
C PHE A 121 11.98 1.28 13.34
N GLU A 122 12.53 0.71 14.42
CA GLU A 122 12.05 0.91 15.80
C GLU A 122 12.07 2.36 16.28
N LYS A 123 12.95 3.20 15.74
CA LYS A 123 13.19 4.56 16.25
C LYS A 123 12.78 5.67 15.29
N HIS A 124 12.44 5.33 14.04
CA HIS A 124 12.27 6.31 13.00
C HIS A 124 11.10 5.93 12.10
N ASP A 125 10.20 6.87 11.91
CA ASP A 125 9.04 6.73 11.05
C ASP A 125 9.43 6.71 9.55
N ILE A 126 8.68 5.95 8.76
CA ILE A 126 8.75 6.03 7.30
C ILE A 126 8.00 7.30 6.86
N VAL A 127 8.64 8.15 6.07
CA VAL A 127 8.06 9.42 5.60
C VAL A 127 7.76 9.44 4.11
N SER A 128 8.41 8.59 3.32
CA SER A 128 8.18 8.45 1.89
C SER A 128 8.57 7.06 1.44
N TRP A 129 7.87 6.50 0.47
CA TRP A 129 8.29 5.29 -0.20
C TRP A 129 7.83 5.22 -1.65
N VAL A 130 8.50 4.38 -2.44
CA VAL A 130 8.20 4.14 -3.85
C VAL A 130 8.71 2.76 -4.25
N ILE A 131 8.09 2.16 -5.26
CA ILE A 131 8.59 0.91 -5.87
C ILE A 131 9.32 1.23 -7.16
N GLN A 132 10.52 0.67 -7.28
CA GLN A 132 11.24 0.50 -8.53
C GLN A 132 10.98 -0.93 -9.02
N ASP A 133 10.53 -1.05 -10.26
CA ASP A 133 10.16 -2.33 -10.88
C ASP A 133 10.78 -2.42 -12.27
N ASP A 134 12.06 -2.71 -12.30
CA ASP A 134 12.89 -2.81 -13.49
C ASP A 134 13.58 -4.19 -13.54
N GLY A 135 12.73 -5.22 -13.58
CA GLY A 135 13.20 -6.61 -13.51
C GLY A 135 13.62 -7.08 -12.11
N THR A 136 14.12 -6.21 -11.27
CA THR A 136 14.28 -6.43 -9.82
C THR A 136 13.36 -5.51 -9.06
N GLN A 137 12.47 -6.07 -8.27
CA GLN A 137 11.52 -5.28 -7.51
C GLN A 137 12.16 -4.78 -6.21
N ILE A 138 12.23 -3.46 -6.06
CA ILE A 138 12.80 -2.82 -4.88
C ILE A 138 11.81 -1.79 -4.33
N LEU A 139 11.42 -1.98 -3.06
CA LEU A 139 10.68 -0.95 -2.32
C LEU A 139 11.68 -0.04 -1.62
N TRP A 140 11.73 1.21 -2.05
CA TRP A 140 12.55 2.26 -1.44
C TRP A 140 11.76 2.99 -0.38
N CYS A 141 12.30 3.10 0.83
CA CYS A 141 11.68 3.78 1.97
C CYS A 141 12.62 4.84 2.53
N VAL A 142 12.14 6.07 2.67
CA VAL A 142 12.87 7.14 3.37
C VAL A 142 12.37 7.21 4.81
N ARG A 143 13.30 7.23 5.76
CA ARG A 143 13.03 7.45 7.17
C ARG A 143 13.10 8.93 7.53
N GLU A 144 12.45 9.33 8.60
CA GLU A 144 12.42 10.72 9.08
C GLU A 144 13.81 11.28 9.44
N ASP A 145 14.75 10.41 9.86
CA ASP A 145 16.14 10.79 10.16
C ASP A 145 17.00 11.00 8.90
N GLY A 146 16.46 10.71 7.73
CA GLY A 146 17.10 10.91 6.44
C GLY A 146 17.88 9.71 5.92
N VAL A 147 17.68 8.52 6.47
CA VAL A 147 18.22 7.27 5.94
C VAL A 147 17.30 6.73 4.86
N LEU A 148 17.87 6.21 3.78
CA LEU A 148 17.15 5.50 2.74
C LEU A 148 17.32 3.99 2.96
N LEU A 149 16.21 3.27 2.97
CA LEU A 149 16.17 1.81 3.03
C LEU A 149 15.72 1.25 1.69
N GLY A 150 16.34 0.17 1.24
CA GLY A 150 15.92 -0.61 0.08
C GLY A 150 15.48 -2.00 0.53
N PHE A 151 14.28 -2.41 0.14
CA PHE A 151 13.79 -3.77 0.33
C PHE A 151 13.76 -4.49 -1.01
N SER A 152 14.69 -5.39 -1.20
CA SER A 152 14.72 -6.28 -2.38
C SER A 152 13.77 -7.44 -2.16
N TYR A 153 12.87 -7.63 -3.11
CA TYR A 153 11.85 -8.66 -3.05
C TYR A 153 11.78 -9.44 -4.36
N GLN A 154 11.98 -10.74 -4.29
CA GLN A 154 11.78 -11.67 -5.40
C GLN A 154 11.00 -12.89 -4.88
N GLU A 155 9.72 -12.95 -5.21
CA GLU A 155 8.81 -13.96 -4.70
C GLU A 155 9.24 -15.37 -5.11
N ASP A 156 9.60 -15.55 -6.38
CA ASP A 156 9.99 -16.85 -6.95
C ASP A 156 11.28 -17.43 -6.33
N GLN A 157 12.12 -16.60 -5.76
CA GLN A 157 13.39 -16.98 -5.15
C GLN A 157 13.37 -16.91 -3.63
N GLU A 158 12.21 -16.59 -3.03
CA GLU A 158 12.05 -16.35 -1.58
C GLU A 158 13.03 -15.31 -1.03
N LEU A 159 13.54 -14.42 -1.91
CA LEU A 159 14.49 -13.38 -1.52
C LEU A 159 13.76 -12.21 -0.90
N GLN A 160 14.08 -11.93 0.36
CA GLN A 160 13.59 -10.78 1.11
C GLN A 160 14.75 -10.20 1.92
N SER A 161 15.23 -9.03 1.52
CA SER A 161 16.39 -8.41 2.16
C SER A 161 16.24 -6.90 2.27
N TRP A 162 16.55 -6.38 3.46
CA TRP A 162 16.65 -4.94 3.69
C TRP A 162 18.09 -4.47 3.62
N SER A 163 18.31 -3.36 2.92
CA SER A 163 19.59 -2.67 2.83
C SER A 163 19.45 -1.23 3.31
N ARG A 164 20.53 -0.70 3.87
CA ARG A 164 20.60 0.68 4.37
C ARG A 164 21.53 1.48 3.48
N HIS A 165 21.09 2.69 3.12
CA HIS A 165 21.83 3.63 2.30
C HIS A 165 21.90 4.98 3.00
N ASP A 166 23.11 5.49 3.16
CA ASP A 166 23.39 6.81 3.71
C ASP A 166 23.99 7.70 2.65
N THR A 167 23.84 9.01 2.78
CA THR A 167 24.50 9.99 1.93
C THR A 167 25.40 10.90 2.77
N GLN A 168 26.64 11.09 2.31
CA GLN A 168 27.61 11.89 3.05
C GLN A 168 27.13 13.35 3.21
N GLY A 169 27.03 13.79 4.46
CA GLY A 169 26.65 15.17 4.78
C GLY A 169 25.24 15.58 4.37
N GLY A 170 24.36 14.61 4.13
CA GLY A 170 22.99 14.89 3.70
C GLY A 170 21.96 13.96 4.32
N LYS A 171 20.69 14.27 4.07
CA LYS A 171 19.52 13.50 4.50
C LYS A 171 18.58 13.31 3.33
N PHE A 172 18.16 12.08 3.09
CA PHE A 172 17.07 11.82 2.15
C PHE A 172 15.75 12.37 2.71
N LYS A 173 14.98 13.07 1.88
CA LYS A 173 13.67 13.65 2.26
C LYS A 173 12.51 12.96 1.60
N SER A 174 12.65 12.63 0.32
CA SER A 174 11.65 11.92 -0.45
C SER A 174 12.31 11.17 -1.59
N VAL A 175 11.60 10.16 -2.08
CA VAL A 175 12.00 9.37 -3.24
C VAL A 175 10.85 9.24 -4.22
N GLN A 176 11.19 9.16 -5.50
CA GLN A 176 10.27 8.89 -6.59
C GLN A 176 10.97 8.05 -7.66
N VAL A 177 10.21 7.25 -8.40
CA VAL A 177 10.72 6.52 -9.56
C VAL A 177 10.22 7.19 -10.82
N TYR A 178 11.15 7.49 -11.71
CA TYR A 178 10.86 7.97 -13.06
C TYR A 178 10.96 6.81 -14.03
N LYS A 179 9.82 6.45 -14.62
CA LYS A 179 9.72 5.39 -15.61
C LYS A 179 9.81 5.96 -17.01
N LYS A 180 10.82 5.56 -17.77
CA LYS A 180 10.99 5.96 -19.16
C LYS A 180 10.83 4.74 -20.08
N PRO A 181 9.93 4.80 -21.08
CA PRO A 181 9.73 3.68 -21.99
C PRO A 181 11.03 3.20 -22.63
N GLY A 182 11.31 1.87 -22.53
CA GLY A 182 12.49 1.25 -23.13
C GLY A 182 13.83 1.55 -22.45
N GLN A 183 13.81 2.12 -21.25
CA GLN A 183 14.99 2.36 -20.42
C GLN A 183 14.74 1.86 -19.00
N ALA A 184 15.84 1.65 -18.26
CA ALA A 184 15.79 1.31 -16.85
C ALA A 184 15.10 2.40 -16.01
N ASP A 185 14.37 1.99 -14.99
CA ASP A 185 13.74 2.88 -14.03
C ASP A 185 14.80 3.68 -13.26
N LEU A 186 14.62 4.98 -13.17
CA LEU A 186 15.51 5.87 -12.43
C LEU A 186 14.92 6.21 -11.06
N LEU A 187 15.66 5.90 -10.00
CA LEU A 187 15.34 6.39 -8.67
C LEU A 187 15.79 7.85 -8.53
N LEU A 188 14.83 8.72 -8.30
CA LEU A 188 15.06 10.14 -8.00
C LEU A 188 14.89 10.35 -6.49
N ALA A 189 15.83 11.06 -5.88
CA ALA A 189 15.79 11.36 -4.46
C ALA A 189 16.01 12.86 -4.22
N VAL A 190 15.21 13.43 -3.32
CA VAL A 190 15.48 14.76 -2.79
C VAL A 190 16.40 14.61 -1.58
N ILE A 191 17.54 15.29 -1.60
CA ILE A 191 18.54 15.25 -0.53
C ILE A 191 18.71 16.66 0.04
N GLU A 192 18.53 16.78 1.36
CA GLU A 192 18.85 18.00 2.09
C GLU A 192 20.33 18.00 2.47
N ARG A 193 21.05 19.07 2.13
CA ARG A 193 22.44 19.33 2.58
C ARG A 193 22.55 20.78 3.00
N ASN A 194 23.09 21.04 4.18
CA ASN A 194 23.27 22.41 4.70
C ASN A 194 21.98 23.26 4.66
N GLY A 195 20.82 22.62 4.89
CA GLY A 195 19.53 23.29 4.83
C GLY A 195 18.98 23.57 3.43
N LEU A 196 19.65 23.11 2.37
CA LEU A 196 19.19 23.21 0.98
C LEU A 196 18.78 21.84 0.46
N ASN A 197 17.72 21.79 -0.35
CA ASN A 197 17.25 20.58 -1.04
C ASN A 197 17.83 20.50 -2.45
N TYR A 198 18.27 19.32 -2.83
CA TYR A 198 18.85 18.99 -4.14
C TYR A 198 18.08 17.84 -4.78
#